data_43a9c588efdeab022621700c9949fac9
#
_entry.id   43a9c588efdeab022621700c9949fac9
#
_cell.length_a   1.000
_cell.length_b   1.000
_cell.length_c   1.000
_cell.angle_alpha   90.00
_cell.angle_beta   90.00
_cell.angle_gamma   90.00
#
_symmetry.space_group_name_H-M   'P 1'
#
loop_
_entity.id
_entity.type
_entity.pdbx_description
1 polymer ?
#
loop_
_entity_poly.entity_id
_entity_poly.type
_entity_poly.pdbx_seq_one_letter_code
_entity_poly.pdbx_strand_id
1 'polypeptide(L)'
;MFFFSIVGGLSILYGANIQLPVFNTDLSSIILLTSPLYLLLVFCLFFYSNNNYSKSFIFLCLQVFFFGFFIEVLGVNTGLVFGEYSYGKTLGLKLFNTPLVMGINWLNLSLASFGIISFFTEKKFLLILLSSLLMVSLDYIIEPIAINLDFWSWQNVSVPIHNYFGWFFGATIAQMLIVFSKQKINFKIAIGVLGSQLIFFFIQYLNYGNIS
;
A
#
# COMPACT_ATOMS: atom_id res chain seq x y z
N MET A 1 1.62 -0.35 -15.53
CA MET A 1 1.58 -0.84 -14.15
C MET A 1 1.61 -2.37 -14.07
N PHE A 2 0.65 -3.09 -14.63
CA PHE A 2 0.60 -4.56 -14.56
C PHE A 2 1.91 -5.25 -15.00
N PHE A 3 2.52 -4.81 -16.09
CA PHE A 3 3.80 -5.35 -16.56
C PHE A 3 4.89 -5.31 -15.48
N PHE A 4 5.07 -4.18 -14.82
CA PHE A 4 6.08 -4.03 -13.75
C PHE A 4 5.78 -4.90 -12.54
N SER A 5 4.50 -5.10 -12.21
CA SER A 5 4.10 -5.98 -11.10
C SER A 5 4.35 -7.45 -11.41
N ILE A 6 4.08 -7.87 -12.64
CA ILE A 6 4.35 -9.24 -13.10
C ILE A 6 5.86 -9.47 -13.14
N VAL A 7 6.61 -8.58 -13.78
CA VAL A 7 8.07 -8.72 -13.87
C VAL A 7 8.72 -8.69 -12.50
N GLY A 8 8.34 -7.73 -11.63
CA GLY A 8 8.85 -7.65 -10.26
C GLY A 8 8.51 -8.90 -9.45
N GLY A 9 7.27 -9.38 -9.52
CA GLY A 9 6.84 -10.58 -8.83
C GLY A 9 7.60 -11.84 -9.29
N LEU A 10 7.75 -12.04 -10.59
CA LEU A 10 8.50 -13.17 -11.14
C LEU A 10 10.00 -13.05 -10.85
N SER A 11 10.56 -11.84 -10.87
CA SER A 11 11.98 -11.64 -10.57
C SER A 11 12.31 -11.94 -9.12
N ILE A 12 11.40 -11.66 -8.18
CA ILE A 12 11.56 -12.08 -6.79
C ILE A 12 11.52 -13.60 -6.69
N LEU A 13 10.59 -14.26 -7.38
CA LEU A 13 10.44 -15.69 -7.41
C LEU A 13 11.70 -16.42 -7.89
N TYR A 14 12.16 -16.05 -9.08
CA TYR A 14 13.29 -16.74 -9.70
C TYR A 14 14.64 -16.19 -9.25
N GLY A 15 14.67 -14.96 -8.75
CA GLY A 15 15.90 -14.29 -8.32
C GLY A 15 16.50 -14.87 -7.04
N ALA A 16 15.73 -15.58 -6.23
CA ALA A 16 16.23 -16.24 -5.01
C ALA A 16 17.33 -17.29 -5.32
N ASN A 17 17.33 -17.86 -6.52
CA ASN A 17 18.33 -18.84 -6.95
C ASN A 17 19.56 -18.20 -7.63
N ILE A 18 19.56 -16.87 -7.81
CA ILE A 18 20.63 -16.12 -8.47
C ILE A 18 21.42 -15.38 -7.41
N GLN A 19 22.58 -15.94 -7.03
CA GLN A 19 23.49 -15.28 -6.10
C GLN A 19 24.33 -14.21 -6.81
N LEU A 20 24.43 -13.06 -6.20
CA LEU A 20 25.23 -11.94 -6.67
C LEU A 20 26.46 -11.75 -5.75
N PRO A 21 27.60 -12.36 -6.05
CA PRO A 21 28.77 -12.39 -5.17
C PRO A 21 29.27 -10.99 -4.77
N VAL A 22 29.11 -10.00 -5.67
CA VAL A 22 29.53 -8.62 -5.44
C VAL A 22 28.76 -7.98 -4.26
N PHE A 23 27.48 -8.37 -4.07
CA PHE A 23 26.62 -7.82 -3.04
C PHE A 23 26.44 -8.78 -1.85
N ASN A 24 27.00 -9.99 -1.93
CA ASN A 24 26.82 -11.06 -0.95
C ASN A 24 25.34 -11.32 -0.59
N THR A 25 24.47 -11.25 -1.60
CA THR A 25 23.01 -11.43 -1.47
C THR A 25 22.45 -12.04 -2.76
N ASP A 26 21.21 -12.47 -2.72
CA ASP A 26 20.49 -12.93 -3.90
C ASP A 26 19.77 -11.78 -4.64
N LEU A 27 19.41 -12.05 -5.89
CA LEU A 27 18.73 -11.05 -6.73
C LEU A 27 17.36 -10.67 -6.18
N SER A 28 16.64 -11.60 -5.54
CA SER A 28 15.30 -11.33 -4.97
C SER A 28 15.37 -10.28 -3.86
N SER A 29 16.35 -10.38 -2.97
CA SER A 29 16.57 -9.40 -1.90
C SER A 29 16.85 -8.00 -2.44
N ILE A 30 17.64 -7.87 -3.51
CA ILE A 30 17.88 -6.58 -4.15
C ILE A 30 16.59 -6.02 -4.75
N ILE A 31 15.80 -6.85 -5.42
CA ILE A 31 14.53 -6.42 -6.03
C ILE A 31 13.55 -5.98 -4.95
N LEU A 32 13.47 -6.68 -3.83
CA LEU A 32 12.62 -6.28 -2.70
C LEU A 32 13.00 -4.90 -2.16
N LEU A 33 14.29 -4.57 -2.09
CA LEU A 33 14.75 -3.25 -1.68
C LEU A 33 14.35 -2.12 -2.66
N THR A 34 13.88 -2.46 -3.87
CA THR A 34 13.30 -1.48 -4.81
C THR A 34 11.82 -1.18 -4.57
N SER A 35 11.16 -1.86 -3.61
CA SER A 35 9.73 -1.67 -3.31
C SER A 35 9.33 -0.21 -3.03
N PRO A 36 10.11 0.60 -2.29
CA PRO A 36 9.80 2.02 -2.13
C PRO A 36 9.80 2.80 -3.44
N LEU A 37 10.74 2.48 -4.34
CA LEU A 37 10.80 3.11 -5.67
C LEU A 37 9.60 2.72 -6.53
N TYR A 38 9.16 1.47 -6.43
CA TYR A 38 7.95 1.01 -7.12
C TYR A 38 6.70 1.78 -6.66
N LEU A 39 6.49 1.94 -5.34
CA LEU A 39 5.36 2.70 -4.81
C LEU A 39 5.40 4.18 -5.22
N LEU A 40 6.59 4.77 -5.24
CA LEU A 40 6.78 6.15 -5.73
C LEU A 40 6.49 6.25 -7.22
N LEU A 41 6.97 5.31 -8.03
CA LEU A 41 6.69 5.26 -9.47
C LEU A 41 5.19 5.14 -9.74
N VAL A 42 4.50 4.26 -9.01
CA VAL A 42 3.04 4.10 -9.11
C VAL A 42 2.34 5.42 -8.79
N PHE A 43 2.75 6.13 -7.75
CA PHE A 43 2.22 7.45 -7.42
C PHE A 43 2.47 8.46 -8.54
N CYS A 44 3.69 8.55 -9.07
CA CYS A 44 4.03 9.46 -10.17
C CYS A 44 3.19 9.18 -11.42
N LEU A 45 3.03 7.91 -11.79
CA LEU A 45 2.19 7.52 -12.92
C LEU A 45 0.72 7.84 -12.68
N PHE A 46 0.23 7.60 -11.46
CA PHE A 46 -1.11 7.95 -11.05
C PHE A 46 -1.34 9.46 -11.16
N PHE A 47 -0.45 10.26 -10.58
CA PHE A 47 -0.52 11.71 -10.60
C PHE A 47 -0.50 12.28 -12.02
N TYR A 48 0.45 11.82 -12.84
CA TYR A 48 0.56 12.23 -14.25
C TYR A 48 -0.69 11.85 -15.06
N SER A 49 -1.15 10.60 -14.92
CA SER A 49 -2.27 10.07 -15.70
C SER A 49 -3.63 10.65 -15.29
N ASN A 50 -3.78 11.09 -14.03
CA ASN A 50 -5.00 11.76 -13.57
C ASN A 50 -5.13 13.18 -14.18
N ASN A 51 -4.04 13.73 -14.68
CA ASN A 51 -3.96 15.04 -15.34
C ASN A 51 -4.63 16.19 -14.55
N ASN A 52 -4.53 16.14 -13.23
CA ASN A 52 -5.06 17.14 -12.32
C ASN A 52 -3.93 17.71 -11.46
N TYR A 53 -3.47 18.90 -11.85
CA TYR A 53 -2.38 19.60 -11.17
C TYR A 53 -2.87 20.82 -10.38
N SER A 54 -4.16 20.85 -10.04
CA SER A 54 -4.72 21.96 -9.26
C SER A 54 -4.10 22.02 -7.85
N LYS A 55 -3.95 23.23 -7.32
CA LYS A 55 -3.47 23.42 -5.93
C LYS A 55 -4.31 22.65 -4.91
N SER A 56 -5.63 22.56 -5.15
CA SER A 56 -6.55 21.80 -4.30
C SER A 56 -6.26 20.31 -4.33
N PHE A 57 -5.93 19.73 -5.49
CA PHE A 57 -5.57 18.30 -5.58
C PHE A 57 -4.21 18.01 -4.92
N ILE A 58 -3.22 18.87 -5.15
CA ILE A 58 -1.92 18.75 -4.49
C ILE A 58 -2.08 18.83 -2.97
N PHE A 59 -2.88 19.79 -2.48
CA PHE A 59 -3.15 19.92 -1.04
C PHE A 59 -3.83 18.67 -0.47
N LEU A 60 -4.80 18.10 -1.18
CA LEU A 60 -5.42 16.83 -0.80
C LEU A 60 -4.37 15.70 -0.72
N CYS A 61 -3.52 15.58 -1.74
CA CYS A 61 -2.47 14.55 -1.73
C CYS A 61 -1.55 14.69 -0.51
N LEU A 62 -1.16 15.91 -0.16
CA LEU A 62 -0.37 16.17 1.04
C LEU A 62 -1.12 15.80 2.33
N GLN A 63 -2.40 16.16 2.43
CA GLN A 63 -3.22 15.80 3.60
C GLN A 63 -3.30 14.29 3.81
N VAL A 64 -3.61 13.52 2.74
CA VAL A 64 -3.72 12.06 2.82
C VAL A 64 -2.35 11.42 3.08
N PHE A 65 -1.28 11.91 2.45
CA PHE A 65 0.08 11.45 2.68
C PHE A 65 0.49 11.61 4.15
N PHE A 66 0.38 12.82 4.69
CA PHE A 66 0.78 13.08 6.07
C PHE A 66 -0.13 12.36 7.08
N PHE A 67 -1.44 12.32 6.83
CA PHE A 67 -2.34 11.55 7.66
C PHE A 67 -1.95 10.07 7.70
N GLY A 68 -1.74 9.45 6.53
CA GLY A 68 -1.35 8.05 6.43
C GLY A 68 0.02 7.78 7.07
N PHE A 69 0.99 8.67 6.90
CA PHE A 69 2.29 8.53 7.53
C PHE A 69 2.18 8.65 9.07
N PHE A 70 1.46 9.64 9.58
CA PHE A 70 1.37 9.85 11.03
C PHE A 70 0.52 8.81 11.76
N ILE A 71 -0.53 8.25 11.13
CA ILE A 71 -1.29 7.15 11.73
C ILE A 71 -0.43 5.89 11.87
N GLU A 72 0.50 5.65 10.91
CA GLU A 72 1.49 4.57 11.00
C GLU A 72 2.53 4.84 12.08
N VAL A 73 3.02 6.09 12.19
CA VAL A 73 3.92 6.48 13.28
C VAL A 73 3.27 6.24 14.65
N LEU A 74 2.00 6.62 14.81
CA LEU A 74 1.25 6.33 16.04
C LEU A 74 1.09 4.82 16.24
N GLY A 75 0.74 4.09 15.18
CA GLY A 75 0.54 2.64 15.23
C GLY A 75 1.79 1.91 15.73
N VAL A 76 2.91 2.07 15.02
CA VAL A 76 4.15 1.33 15.30
C VAL A 76 4.80 1.70 16.64
N ASN A 77 4.65 2.95 17.11
CA ASN A 77 5.29 3.39 18.35
C ASN A 77 4.42 3.17 19.60
N THR A 78 3.11 2.96 19.45
CA THR A 78 2.19 2.80 20.59
C THR A 78 1.48 1.46 20.65
N GLY A 79 1.38 0.75 19.53
CA GLY A 79 0.56 -0.45 19.40
C GLY A 79 -0.96 -0.20 19.48
N LEU A 80 -1.40 1.03 19.70
CA LEU A 80 -2.81 1.36 19.98
C LEU A 80 -3.71 1.33 18.73
N VAL A 81 -3.16 1.63 17.55
CA VAL A 81 -3.96 1.77 16.34
C VAL A 81 -4.17 0.42 15.64
N PHE A 82 -3.09 -0.33 15.44
CA PHE A 82 -3.10 -1.57 14.66
C PHE A 82 -2.76 -2.81 15.49
N GLY A 83 -2.22 -2.64 16.71
CA GLY A 83 -1.59 -3.66 17.51
C GLY A 83 -0.06 -3.51 17.50
N GLU A 84 0.64 -4.44 18.12
CA GLU A 84 2.11 -4.38 18.25
C GLU A 84 2.79 -5.04 17.05
N TYR A 85 3.46 -4.23 16.24
CA TYR A 85 4.20 -4.65 15.05
C TYR A 85 5.46 -3.80 14.85
N SER A 86 6.32 -4.25 13.98
CA SER A 86 7.51 -3.52 13.56
C SER A 86 7.74 -3.65 12.06
N TYR A 87 8.23 -2.59 11.44
CA TYR A 87 8.61 -2.61 10.03
C TYR A 87 9.95 -3.29 9.81
N GLY A 88 10.03 -4.15 8.78
CA GLY A 88 11.27 -4.74 8.28
C GLY A 88 12.16 -3.73 7.55
N LYS A 89 13.16 -4.23 6.82
CA LYS A 89 14.14 -3.39 6.10
C LYS A 89 13.70 -3.05 4.67
N THR A 90 12.79 -3.85 4.11
CA THR A 90 12.42 -3.82 2.68
C THR A 90 11.78 -2.53 2.23
N LEU A 91 11.06 -1.83 3.11
CA LEU A 91 10.35 -0.58 2.80
C LEU A 91 11.23 0.68 2.89
N GLY A 92 12.54 0.53 3.02
CA GLY A 92 13.51 1.61 2.90
C GLY A 92 13.64 2.51 4.12
N LEU A 93 13.90 3.80 3.88
CA LEU A 93 14.21 4.77 4.93
C LEU A 93 13.05 4.97 5.90
N LYS A 94 13.37 4.91 7.21
CA LYS A 94 12.41 5.09 8.30
C LYS A 94 12.61 6.44 9.00
N LEU A 95 11.51 7.06 9.35
CA LEU A 95 11.45 8.19 10.28
C LEU A 95 10.45 7.83 11.38
N PHE A 96 10.84 7.99 12.65
CA PHE A 96 10.06 7.55 13.81
C PHE A 96 9.62 6.07 13.71
N ASN A 97 10.54 5.18 13.38
CA ASN A 97 10.33 3.73 13.16
C ASN A 97 9.39 3.35 11.99
N THR A 98 8.91 4.33 11.23
CA THR A 98 7.96 4.16 10.13
C THR A 98 8.64 4.46 8.79
N PRO A 99 8.54 3.57 7.77
CA PRO A 99 9.05 3.85 6.44
C PRO A 99 8.34 5.07 5.83
N LEU A 100 9.11 6.00 5.25
CA LEU A 100 8.55 7.20 4.61
C LEU A 100 7.56 6.88 3.49
N VAL A 101 7.78 5.76 2.82
CA VAL A 101 6.92 5.28 1.72
C VAL A 101 5.50 4.91 2.18
N MET A 102 5.27 4.71 3.48
CA MET A 102 3.93 4.39 3.97
C MET A 102 2.92 5.52 3.72
N GLY A 103 3.35 6.78 3.82
CA GLY A 103 2.49 7.91 3.42
C GLY A 103 2.09 7.86 1.94
N ILE A 104 3.01 7.44 1.04
CA ILE A 104 2.73 7.23 -0.38
C ILE A 104 1.80 6.03 -0.59
N ASN A 105 1.98 4.95 0.17
CA ASN A 105 1.12 3.77 0.10
C ASN A 105 -0.33 4.13 0.50
N TRP A 106 -0.51 4.82 1.64
CA TRP A 106 -1.82 5.31 2.06
C TRP A 106 -2.48 6.19 1.00
N LEU A 107 -1.71 7.10 0.38
CA LEU A 107 -2.21 7.97 -0.67
C LEU A 107 -2.64 7.17 -1.91
N ASN A 108 -1.80 6.25 -2.39
CA ASN A 108 -2.11 5.40 -3.54
C ASN A 108 -3.37 4.56 -3.31
N LEU A 109 -3.46 3.87 -2.15
CA LEU A 109 -4.61 3.04 -1.80
C LEU A 109 -5.89 3.86 -1.66
N SER A 110 -5.82 5.00 -0.96
CA SER A 110 -6.98 5.85 -0.73
C SER A 110 -7.55 6.43 -2.02
N LEU A 111 -6.71 7.01 -2.87
CA LEU A 111 -7.15 7.59 -4.15
C LEU A 111 -7.66 6.51 -5.10
N ALA A 112 -7.00 5.35 -5.14
CA ALA A 112 -7.40 4.27 -6.04
C ALA A 112 -8.71 3.61 -5.57
N SER A 113 -8.89 3.35 -4.28
CA SER A 113 -10.14 2.82 -3.73
C SER A 113 -11.32 3.76 -3.98
N PHE A 114 -11.12 5.06 -3.73
CA PHE A 114 -12.11 6.08 -4.06
C PHE A 114 -12.44 6.10 -5.56
N GLY A 115 -11.43 6.10 -6.43
CA GLY A 115 -11.60 6.15 -7.88
C GLY A 115 -12.40 4.96 -8.43
N ILE A 116 -12.24 3.77 -7.84
CA ILE A 116 -13.02 2.59 -8.20
C ILE A 116 -14.47 2.74 -7.75
N ILE A 117 -14.69 3.04 -6.47
CA ILE A 117 -16.05 3.09 -5.92
C ILE A 117 -16.85 4.26 -6.48
N SER A 118 -16.21 5.40 -6.79
CA SER A 118 -16.87 6.57 -7.38
C SER A 118 -17.42 6.33 -8.79
N PHE A 119 -17.00 5.27 -9.45
CA PHE A 119 -17.60 4.82 -10.72
C PHE A 119 -18.99 4.21 -10.53
N PHE A 120 -19.24 3.59 -9.37
CA PHE A 120 -20.50 2.86 -9.09
C PHE A 120 -21.51 3.67 -8.29
N THR A 121 -21.09 4.70 -7.55
CA THR A 121 -21.97 5.50 -6.71
C THR A 121 -21.47 6.93 -6.50
N GLU A 122 -22.38 7.88 -6.35
CA GLU A 122 -22.10 9.26 -5.96
C GLU A 122 -22.53 9.57 -4.52
N LYS A 123 -23.19 8.61 -3.84
CA LYS A 123 -23.67 8.80 -2.47
C LYS A 123 -22.48 8.85 -1.51
N LYS A 124 -22.22 10.02 -0.89
CA LYS A 124 -21.05 10.26 -0.03
C LYS A 124 -20.84 9.18 1.03
N PHE A 125 -21.92 8.76 1.71
CA PHE A 125 -21.83 7.71 2.73
C PHE A 125 -21.31 6.39 2.13
N LEU A 126 -21.85 5.96 0.99
CA LEU A 126 -21.41 4.74 0.31
C LEU A 126 -19.99 4.86 -0.24
N LEU A 127 -19.61 6.04 -0.75
CA LEU A 127 -18.24 6.31 -1.19
C LEU A 127 -17.27 6.08 -0.03
N ILE A 128 -17.50 6.70 1.12
CA ILE A 128 -16.63 6.56 2.29
C ILE A 128 -16.62 5.10 2.76
N LEU A 129 -17.77 4.50 2.98
CA LEU A 129 -17.90 3.16 3.53
C LEU A 129 -17.23 2.10 2.62
N LEU A 130 -17.63 2.05 1.34
CA LEU A 130 -17.17 1.00 0.42
C LEU A 130 -15.68 1.17 0.06
N SER A 131 -15.19 2.43 -0.08
CA SER A 131 -13.77 2.64 -0.33
C SER A 131 -12.92 2.26 0.89
N SER A 132 -13.40 2.51 2.11
CA SER A 132 -12.71 2.08 3.33
C SER A 132 -12.70 0.55 3.47
N LEU A 133 -13.83 -0.11 3.21
CA LEU A 133 -13.90 -1.57 3.21
C LEU A 133 -12.99 -2.20 2.15
N LEU A 134 -12.88 -1.57 0.98
CA LEU A 134 -11.96 -2.03 -0.07
C LEU A 134 -10.50 -1.94 0.40
N MET A 135 -10.10 -0.85 1.10
CA MET A 135 -8.76 -0.73 1.67
C MET A 135 -8.47 -1.82 2.71
N VAL A 136 -9.41 -2.07 3.63
CA VAL A 136 -9.28 -3.14 4.64
C VAL A 136 -9.19 -4.53 3.99
N SER A 137 -9.99 -4.78 2.94
CA SER A 137 -9.95 -6.05 2.22
C SER A 137 -8.59 -6.28 1.54
N LEU A 138 -7.98 -5.22 1.02
CA LEU A 138 -6.64 -5.28 0.43
C LEU A 138 -5.58 -5.58 1.49
N ASP A 139 -5.62 -4.89 2.64
CA ASP A 139 -4.74 -5.16 3.77
C ASP A 139 -4.84 -6.64 4.20
N TYR A 140 -6.05 -7.15 4.38
CA TYR A 140 -6.27 -8.56 4.71
C TYR A 140 -5.64 -9.55 3.71
N ILE A 141 -5.75 -9.25 2.40
CA ILE A 141 -5.23 -10.12 1.34
C ILE A 141 -3.69 -10.09 1.31
N ILE A 142 -3.08 -8.95 1.56
CA ILE A 142 -1.62 -8.79 1.45
C ILE A 142 -0.87 -9.21 2.71
N GLU A 143 -1.50 -9.23 3.88
CA GLU A 143 -0.88 -9.50 5.17
C GLU A 143 0.02 -10.74 5.19
N PRO A 144 -0.43 -11.95 4.80
CA PRO A 144 0.41 -13.14 4.87
C PRO A 144 1.68 -13.03 4.04
N ILE A 145 1.59 -12.31 2.92
CA ILE A 145 2.70 -12.15 1.99
C ILE A 145 3.66 -11.05 2.45
N ALA A 146 3.13 -9.95 2.97
CA ALA A 146 3.91 -8.83 3.45
C ALA A 146 4.86 -9.23 4.59
N ILE A 147 4.42 -10.12 5.47
CA ILE A 147 5.25 -10.72 6.53
C ILE A 147 6.41 -11.52 5.91
N ASN A 148 6.13 -12.37 4.93
CA ASN A 148 7.15 -13.18 4.26
C ASN A 148 8.17 -12.34 3.44
N LEU A 149 7.76 -11.14 3.00
CA LEU A 149 8.62 -10.20 2.26
C LEU A 149 9.41 -9.24 3.16
N ASP A 150 9.38 -9.43 4.49
CA ASP A 150 10.00 -8.53 5.48
C ASP A 150 9.51 -7.06 5.33
N PHE A 151 8.23 -6.87 5.00
CA PHE A 151 7.63 -5.53 5.02
C PHE A 151 7.35 -5.12 6.47
N TRP A 152 6.71 -6.01 7.24
CA TRP A 152 6.47 -5.87 8.68
C TRP A 152 6.34 -7.24 9.36
N SER A 153 6.40 -7.25 10.68
CA SER A 153 6.21 -8.42 11.51
C SER A 153 5.38 -8.09 12.75
N TRP A 154 4.51 -9.01 13.14
CA TRP A 154 3.66 -8.90 14.33
C TRP A 154 4.36 -9.55 15.54
N GLN A 155 4.25 -8.93 16.70
CA GLN A 155 4.88 -9.43 17.93
C GLN A 155 4.36 -10.83 18.31
N ASN A 156 3.06 -11.08 18.13
CA ASN A 156 2.41 -12.36 18.49
C ASN A 156 2.26 -13.33 17.30
N VAL A 157 3.04 -13.17 16.23
CA VAL A 157 3.02 -14.02 15.02
C VAL A 157 1.71 -13.95 14.22
N SER A 158 0.58 -13.66 14.87
CA SER A 158 -0.74 -13.56 14.22
C SER A 158 -1.18 -12.10 14.08
N VAL A 159 -1.83 -11.79 12.97
CA VAL A 159 -2.43 -10.47 12.73
C VAL A 159 -3.58 -10.27 13.71
N PRO A 160 -3.53 -9.26 14.60
CA PRO A 160 -4.62 -9.05 15.55
C PRO A 160 -5.85 -8.46 14.81
N ILE A 161 -7.04 -8.86 15.25
CA ILE A 161 -8.29 -8.31 14.69
C ILE A 161 -8.35 -6.78 14.83
N HIS A 162 -7.69 -6.25 15.83
CA HIS A 162 -7.51 -4.81 16.07
C HIS A 162 -6.89 -4.08 14.86
N ASN A 163 -5.99 -4.73 14.11
CA ASN A 163 -5.42 -4.19 12.87
C ASN A 163 -6.52 -3.76 11.90
N TYR A 164 -7.49 -4.61 11.65
CA TYR A 164 -8.56 -4.33 10.68
C TYR A 164 -9.50 -3.22 11.13
N PHE A 165 -9.75 -3.07 12.43
CA PHE A 165 -10.47 -1.92 12.97
C PHE A 165 -9.67 -0.63 12.83
N GLY A 166 -8.36 -0.66 13.10
CA GLY A 166 -7.45 0.46 12.90
C GLY A 166 -7.41 0.91 11.43
N TRP A 167 -7.26 -0.05 10.52
CA TRP A 167 -7.33 0.19 9.07
C TRP A 167 -8.66 0.78 8.65
N PHE A 168 -9.79 0.24 9.13
CA PHE A 168 -11.11 0.76 8.79
C PHE A 168 -11.30 2.20 9.28
N PHE A 169 -10.89 2.50 10.50
CA PHE A 169 -10.96 3.84 11.06
C PHE A 169 -10.08 4.83 10.29
N GLY A 170 -8.81 4.49 10.07
CA GLY A 170 -7.88 5.32 9.32
C GLY A 170 -8.33 5.52 7.86
N ALA A 171 -8.75 4.44 7.19
CA ALA A 171 -9.29 4.51 5.84
C ALA A 171 -10.54 5.41 5.77
N THR A 172 -11.44 5.34 6.75
CA THR A 172 -12.63 6.19 6.81
C THR A 172 -12.25 7.67 6.85
N ILE A 173 -11.26 8.06 7.65
CA ILE A 173 -10.79 9.45 7.72
C ILE A 173 -10.16 9.86 6.38
N ALA A 174 -9.30 9.04 5.79
CA ALA A 174 -8.69 9.31 4.49
C ALA A 174 -9.75 9.47 3.39
N GLN A 175 -10.76 8.60 3.36
CA GLN A 175 -11.86 8.68 2.39
C GLN A 175 -12.75 9.92 2.62
N MET A 176 -12.96 10.34 3.86
CA MET A 176 -13.64 11.61 4.16
C MET A 176 -12.88 12.79 3.55
N LEU A 177 -11.55 12.87 3.72
CA LEU A 177 -10.74 13.93 3.12
C LEU A 177 -10.94 14.00 1.59
N ILE A 178 -10.94 12.84 0.91
CA ILE A 178 -11.11 12.75 -0.54
C ILE A 178 -12.53 13.16 -0.95
N VAL A 179 -13.56 12.61 -0.34
CA VAL A 179 -14.98 12.88 -0.68
C VAL A 179 -15.31 14.37 -0.50
N PHE A 180 -14.83 14.98 0.58
CA PHE A 180 -15.11 16.41 0.84
C PHE A 180 -14.23 17.36 0.01
N SER A 181 -13.12 16.90 -0.54
CA SER A 181 -12.29 17.68 -1.48
C SER A 181 -12.94 17.86 -2.86
N LYS A 182 -13.98 17.06 -3.18
CA LYS A 182 -14.70 17.05 -4.47
C LYS A 182 -13.79 16.79 -5.68
N GLN A 183 -12.65 16.12 -5.48
CA GLN A 183 -11.76 15.75 -6.56
C GLN A 183 -12.31 14.54 -7.34
N LYS A 184 -12.00 14.49 -8.63
CA LYS A 184 -12.35 13.37 -9.50
C LYS A 184 -11.10 12.53 -9.75
N ILE A 185 -11.23 11.23 -9.60
CA ILE A 185 -10.17 10.26 -9.84
C ILE A 185 -10.57 9.37 -11.02
N ASN A 186 -9.65 9.18 -11.95
CA ASN A 186 -9.89 8.37 -13.12
C ASN A 186 -9.98 6.88 -12.76
N PHE A 187 -11.13 6.27 -13.08
CA PHE A 187 -11.41 4.86 -12.80
C PHE A 187 -10.39 3.88 -13.40
N LYS A 188 -9.96 4.10 -14.66
CA LYS A 188 -8.98 3.21 -15.32
C LYS A 188 -7.63 3.23 -14.62
N ILE A 189 -7.22 4.42 -14.14
CA ILE A 189 -5.97 4.57 -13.39
C ILE A 189 -6.10 3.91 -12.02
N ALA A 190 -7.22 4.11 -11.34
CA ALA A 190 -7.52 3.52 -10.05
C ALA A 190 -7.46 1.98 -10.10
N ILE A 191 -8.10 1.35 -11.09
CA ILE A 191 -7.97 -0.10 -11.35
C ILE A 191 -6.51 -0.48 -11.65
N GLY A 192 -5.80 0.34 -12.44
CA GLY A 192 -4.39 0.09 -12.74
C GLY A 192 -3.53 0.01 -11.49
N VAL A 193 -3.75 0.91 -10.52
CA VAL A 193 -3.02 0.93 -9.24
C VAL A 193 -3.32 -0.31 -8.40
N LEU A 194 -4.60 -0.53 -8.03
CA LEU A 194 -4.95 -1.65 -7.16
C LEU A 194 -4.72 -3.00 -7.85
N GLY A 195 -5.05 -3.12 -9.12
CA GLY A 195 -4.82 -4.34 -9.88
C GLY A 195 -3.34 -4.70 -9.99
N SER A 196 -2.45 -3.72 -10.13
CA SER A 196 -1.01 -3.96 -10.16
C SER A 196 -0.49 -4.48 -8.82
N GLN A 197 -0.98 -3.95 -7.70
CA GLN A 197 -0.65 -4.45 -6.37
C GLN A 197 -1.18 -5.87 -6.15
N LEU A 198 -2.45 -6.11 -6.46
CA LEU A 198 -3.05 -7.45 -6.33
C LEU A 198 -2.32 -8.50 -7.17
N ILE A 199 -1.93 -8.18 -8.41
CA ILE A 199 -1.15 -9.09 -9.27
C ILE A 199 0.21 -9.39 -8.63
N PHE A 200 0.91 -8.37 -8.10
CA PHE A 200 2.19 -8.58 -7.42
C PHE A 200 2.03 -9.53 -6.23
N PHE A 201 1.10 -9.25 -5.32
CA PHE A 201 0.88 -10.09 -4.14
C PHE A 201 0.35 -11.47 -4.49
N PHE A 202 -0.50 -11.61 -5.52
CA PHE A 202 -0.97 -12.91 -6.00
C PHE A 202 0.17 -13.80 -6.52
N ILE A 203 1.10 -13.22 -7.29
CA ILE A 203 2.30 -13.95 -7.73
C ILE A 203 3.12 -14.43 -6.52
N GLN A 204 3.29 -13.57 -5.52
CA GLN A 204 3.99 -13.96 -4.30
C GLN A 204 3.24 -15.01 -3.49
N TYR A 205 1.92 -14.95 -3.42
CA TYR A 205 1.08 -15.97 -2.77
C TYR A 205 1.27 -17.36 -3.39
N LEU A 206 1.35 -17.46 -4.71
CA LEU A 206 1.63 -18.73 -5.39
C LEU A 206 3.00 -19.33 -5.01
N ASN A 207 3.94 -18.49 -4.55
CA ASN A 207 5.25 -18.93 -4.12
C ASN A 207 5.30 -19.36 -2.67
N TYR A 208 4.73 -18.56 -1.79
CA TYR A 208 4.80 -18.74 -0.35
C TYR A 208 3.63 -19.53 0.22
N GLY A 209 2.49 -19.56 -0.47
CA GLY A 209 1.30 -20.31 -0.01
C GLY A 209 1.45 -21.84 -0.06
N ASN A 210 2.49 -22.36 -0.70
CA ASN A 210 2.80 -23.78 -0.74
C ASN A 210 3.85 -24.23 0.33
N ILE A 211 4.27 -23.32 1.20
CA ILE A 211 5.33 -23.58 2.22
C ILE A 211 4.73 -23.73 3.63
N SER A 212 3.41 -23.59 3.77
CA SER A 212 2.70 -23.77 5.06
C SER A 212 2.20 -25.18 5.26
#